data_3535cdcbe3d6886234679e5da9cec305
#
_entry.id   3535cdcbe3d6886234679e5da9cec305
#
_cell.length_a   1.000
_cell.length_b   1.000
_cell.length_c   1.000
_cell.angle_alpha   90.00
_cell.angle_beta   90.00
_cell.angle_gamma   90.00
#
_symmetry.space_group_name_H-M   'P 1'
#
loop_
_entity.id
_entity.type
_entity.pdbx_description
1 polymer ?
#
loop_
_entity_poly.entity_id
_entity_poly.type
_entity_poly.pdbx_seq_one_letter_code
_entity_poly.pdbx_strand_id
1 'polypeptide(L)'
;VRQYFVARHFGKQNPLVLVAAAIGLVALAVAIAPKPVAVANTSAVIDVPKVETVLRDRCATCHSATPTDAMFPAAPGGVLLDTLEQMQQWAPRIKARSVDAPDMPFMNKTQMTDEERALVGQWVAAGAPSS
;
A
#
# COMPACT_ATOMS: atom_id res chain seq x y z
N VAL A 1 2.48 26.66 -18.97
CA VAL A 1 3.93 26.40 -19.10
C VAL A 1 4.39 26.66 -20.53
N ARG A 2 3.79 26.07 -21.59
CA ARG A 2 4.18 26.27 -23.01
C ARG A 2 4.18 27.75 -23.41
N GLN A 3 3.15 28.52 -23.05
CA GLN A 3 3.05 29.95 -23.36
C GLN A 3 4.16 30.79 -22.69
N TYR A 4 4.65 30.40 -21.51
CA TYR A 4 5.76 31.08 -20.86
C TYR A 4 7.05 30.97 -21.69
N PHE A 5 7.37 29.76 -22.17
CA PHE A 5 8.57 29.56 -22.99
C PHE A 5 8.49 30.26 -24.37
N VAL A 6 7.29 30.27 -24.96
CA VAL A 6 7.06 31.02 -26.22
C VAL A 6 7.20 32.52 -25.99
N ALA A 7 6.59 33.05 -24.90
CA ALA A 7 6.68 34.48 -24.57
C ALA A 7 8.12 34.93 -24.23
N ARG A 8 8.95 34.03 -23.70
CA ARG A 8 10.37 34.28 -23.43
C ARG A 8 11.15 34.59 -24.72
N HIS A 9 10.85 33.90 -25.82
CA HIS A 9 11.46 34.15 -27.14
C HIS A 9 11.07 35.54 -27.69
N PHE A 10 9.91 36.07 -27.29
CA PHE A 10 9.45 37.41 -27.71
C PHE A 10 9.73 38.53 -26.69
N GLY A 11 10.57 38.27 -25.67
CA GLY A 11 10.98 39.28 -24.67
C GLY A 11 9.87 39.66 -23.66
N LYS A 12 8.70 39.01 -23.69
CA LYS A 12 7.62 39.24 -22.74
C LYS A 12 7.64 38.14 -21.65
N GLN A 13 8.29 38.44 -20.52
CA GLN A 13 8.36 37.51 -19.39
C GLN A 13 7.31 37.91 -18.35
N ASN A 14 6.39 37.00 -18.04
CA ASN A 14 5.48 37.16 -16.90
C ASN A 14 5.73 36.03 -15.89
N PRO A 15 6.53 36.27 -14.83
CA PRO A 15 6.86 35.26 -13.83
C PRO A 15 5.64 34.74 -13.07
N LEU A 16 4.53 35.48 -13.04
CA LEU A 16 3.30 35.06 -12.37
C LEU A 16 2.72 33.77 -12.92
N VAL A 17 2.95 33.47 -14.21
CA VAL A 17 2.51 32.21 -14.83
C VAL A 17 3.23 31.00 -14.22
N LEU A 18 4.51 31.13 -13.89
CA LEU A 18 5.27 30.07 -13.22
C LEU A 18 4.81 29.89 -11.78
N VAL A 19 4.56 30.99 -11.08
CA VAL A 19 4.06 30.95 -9.71
C VAL A 19 2.67 30.28 -9.68
N ALA A 20 1.77 30.66 -10.56
CA ALA A 20 0.45 30.06 -10.66
C ALA A 20 0.53 28.55 -10.99
N ALA A 21 1.42 28.17 -11.91
CA ALA A 21 1.65 26.75 -12.23
C ALA A 21 2.21 25.96 -11.04
N ALA A 22 3.14 26.54 -10.28
CA ALA A 22 3.69 25.92 -9.08
C ALA A 22 2.62 25.72 -8.00
N ILE A 23 1.80 26.74 -7.74
CA ILE A 23 0.67 26.66 -6.77
C ILE A 23 -0.31 25.56 -7.22
N GLY A 24 -0.66 25.50 -8.49
CA GLY A 24 -1.56 24.48 -9.03
C GLY A 24 -1.01 23.07 -8.85
N LEU A 25 0.28 22.86 -9.07
CA LEU A 25 0.94 21.57 -8.84
C LEU A 25 0.95 21.16 -7.37
N VAL A 26 1.24 22.10 -6.47
CA VAL A 26 1.20 21.83 -5.02
C VAL A 26 -0.23 21.51 -4.57
N ALA A 27 -1.22 22.28 -5.02
CA ALA A 27 -2.62 22.01 -4.69
C ALA A 27 -3.07 20.64 -5.19
N LEU A 28 -2.67 20.25 -6.40
CA LEU A 28 -2.96 18.94 -6.96
C LEU A 28 -2.28 17.83 -6.13
N ALA A 29 -0.99 18.00 -5.80
CA ALA A 29 -0.25 17.04 -4.98
C ALA A 29 -0.90 16.83 -3.60
N VAL A 30 -1.38 17.89 -2.97
CA VAL A 30 -2.11 17.79 -1.69
C VAL A 30 -3.47 17.11 -1.88
N ALA A 31 -4.18 17.38 -2.98
CA ALA A 31 -5.49 16.80 -3.24
C ALA A 31 -5.43 15.28 -3.51
N ILE A 32 -4.36 14.81 -4.15
CA ILE A 32 -4.16 13.38 -4.45
C ILE A 32 -3.29 12.67 -3.41
N ALA A 33 -2.77 13.38 -2.41
CA ALA A 33 -1.97 12.77 -1.34
C ALA A 33 -2.81 11.69 -0.63
N PRO A 34 -2.30 10.47 -0.48
CA PRO A 34 -3.01 9.43 0.26
C PRO A 34 -3.25 9.94 1.68
N LYS A 35 -4.50 9.86 2.13
CA LYS A 35 -4.85 10.23 3.50
C LYS A 35 -4.10 9.28 4.44
N PRO A 36 -3.34 9.78 5.43
CA PRO A 36 -2.73 8.90 6.42
C PRO A 36 -3.86 8.12 7.10
N VAL A 37 -3.83 6.79 6.95
CA VAL A 37 -4.69 5.92 7.75
C VAL A 37 -4.23 6.13 9.19
N ALA A 38 -5.11 6.69 10.03
CA ALA A 38 -4.84 6.84 11.44
C ALA A 38 -4.62 5.43 12.03
N VAL A 39 -3.36 5.06 12.21
CA VAL A 39 -3.02 3.88 13.01
C VAL A 39 -3.42 4.28 14.42
N ALA A 40 -4.56 3.78 14.88
CA ALA A 40 -4.95 3.94 16.26
C ALA A 40 -3.78 3.41 17.11
N ASN A 41 -3.13 4.31 17.86
CA ASN A 41 -2.12 3.97 18.85
C ASN A 41 -2.84 3.24 20.00
N THR A 42 -3.22 2.01 19.73
CA THR A 42 -3.69 1.12 20.78
C THR A 42 -2.49 0.25 21.12
N SER A 43 -2.03 0.33 22.35
CA SER A 43 -1.17 -0.68 22.99
C SER A 43 -1.98 -1.98 23.18
N ALA A 44 -2.71 -2.36 22.16
CA ALA A 44 -3.39 -3.63 22.10
C ALA A 44 -2.32 -4.69 21.90
N VAL A 45 -2.32 -5.67 22.76
CA VAL A 45 -1.57 -6.91 22.56
C VAL A 45 -1.95 -7.44 21.18
N ILE A 46 -0.96 -7.50 20.29
CA ILE A 46 -1.19 -7.96 18.92
C ILE A 46 -1.40 -9.47 18.96
N ASP A 47 -2.56 -9.90 18.52
CA ASP A 47 -2.89 -11.33 18.37
C ASP A 47 -2.20 -11.86 17.09
N VAL A 48 -0.93 -12.25 17.24
CA VAL A 48 -0.11 -12.76 16.13
C VAL A 48 -0.73 -14.01 15.48
N PRO A 49 -1.24 -15.00 16.21
CA PRO A 49 -1.96 -16.13 15.62
C PRO A 49 -3.12 -15.73 14.73
N LYS A 50 -3.86 -14.69 15.12
CA LYS A 50 -4.95 -14.16 14.32
C LYS A 50 -4.46 -13.47 13.04
N VAL A 51 -3.37 -12.70 13.14
CA VAL A 51 -2.73 -12.09 11.95
C VAL A 51 -2.28 -13.17 10.98
N GLU A 52 -1.61 -14.20 11.48
CA GLU A 52 -1.12 -15.32 10.66
C GLU A 52 -2.29 -16.03 9.96
N THR A 53 -3.39 -16.27 10.65
CA THR A 53 -4.60 -16.85 10.07
C THR A 53 -5.14 -15.97 8.94
N VAL A 54 -5.26 -14.68 9.16
CA VAL A 54 -5.72 -13.72 8.13
C VAL A 54 -4.79 -13.76 6.91
N LEU A 55 -3.48 -13.71 7.10
CA LEU A 55 -2.53 -13.73 5.99
C LEU A 55 -2.54 -15.05 5.23
N ARG A 56 -2.73 -16.20 5.91
CA ARG A 56 -2.92 -17.49 5.27
C ARG A 56 -4.18 -17.53 4.42
N ASP A 57 -5.30 -17.12 4.98
CA ASP A 57 -6.60 -17.19 4.32
C ASP A 57 -6.73 -16.20 3.16
N ARG A 58 -6.14 -15.01 3.29
CA ARG A 58 -6.30 -13.92 2.33
C ARG A 58 -5.20 -13.82 1.30
N CYS A 59 -3.98 -14.27 1.62
CA CYS A 59 -2.79 -14.05 0.78
C CYS A 59 -2.15 -15.36 0.30
N ALA A 60 -2.00 -16.38 1.16
CA ALA A 60 -1.28 -17.60 0.81
C ALA A 60 -2.00 -18.45 -0.24
N THR A 61 -3.30 -18.26 -0.46
CA THR A 61 -4.02 -18.91 -1.57
C THR A 61 -3.38 -18.67 -2.94
N CYS A 62 -2.74 -17.50 -3.12
CA CYS A 62 -1.99 -17.14 -4.32
C CYS A 62 -0.48 -17.07 -4.07
N HIS A 63 -0.06 -16.64 -2.87
CA HIS A 63 1.32 -16.39 -2.48
C HIS A 63 1.90 -17.56 -1.66
N SER A 64 1.88 -18.74 -2.21
CA SER A 64 2.40 -19.98 -1.62
C SER A 64 3.35 -20.68 -2.58
N ALA A 65 4.20 -21.55 -2.05
CA ALA A 65 4.99 -22.47 -2.85
C ALA A 65 4.09 -23.45 -3.66
N THR A 66 2.89 -23.71 -3.14
CA THR A 66 1.85 -24.51 -3.80
C THR A 66 0.51 -23.74 -3.79
N PRO A 67 0.33 -22.73 -4.68
CA PRO A 67 -0.89 -21.96 -4.72
C PRO A 67 -2.12 -22.82 -4.97
N THR A 68 -3.22 -22.50 -4.31
CA THR A 68 -4.50 -23.21 -4.50
C THR A 68 -5.45 -22.44 -5.42
N ASP A 69 -5.14 -21.20 -5.75
CA ASP A 69 -5.93 -20.39 -6.68
C ASP A 69 -5.65 -20.78 -8.13
N ALA A 70 -6.70 -21.16 -8.86
CA ALA A 70 -6.58 -21.62 -10.24
C ALA A 70 -6.00 -20.59 -11.24
N MET A 71 -6.05 -19.30 -10.91
CA MET A 71 -5.51 -18.24 -11.76
C MET A 71 -3.99 -18.10 -11.63
N PHE A 72 -3.41 -18.55 -10.50
CA PHE A 72 -2.01 -18.38 -10.19
C PHE A 72 -1.33 -19.72 -9.97
N PRO A 73 -0.77 -20.35 -11.03
CA PRO A 73 -0.09 -21.66 -10.91
C PRO A 73 1.24 -21.59 -10.16
N ALA A 74 1.73 -20.38 -9.90
CA ALA A 74 2.94 -20.12 -9.09
C ALA A 74 2.77 -18.79 -8.36
N ALA A 75 3.50 -18.61 -7.26
CA ALA A 75 3.43 -17.39 -6.45
C ALA A 75 3.78 -16.14 -7.27
N PRO A 76 2.87 -15.17 -7.41
CA PRO A 76 3.10 -13.96 -8.18
C PRO A 76 4.32 -13.18 -7.65
N GLY A 77 5.25 -12.86 -8.58
CA GLY A 77 6.47 -12.13 -8.22
C GLY A 77 7.42 -12.89 -7.29
N GLY A 78 7.25 -14.21 -7.12
CA GLY A 78 8.07 -15.02 -6.23
C GLY A 78 7.84 -14.72 -4.74
N VAL A 79 6.77 -14.02 -4.38
CA VAL A 79 6.44 -13.70 -2.99
C VAL A 79 5.78 -14.91 -2.35
N LEU A 80 6.42 -15.48 -1.33
CA LEU A 80 5.90 -16.60 -0.56
C LEU A 80 5.47 -16.12 0.83
N LEU A 81 4.32 -16.61 1.28
CA LEU A 81 3.70 -16.27 2.57
C LEU A 81 3.18 -17.54 3.28
N ASP A 82 3.95 -18.63 3.19
CA ASP A 82 3.58 -19.92 3.80
C ASP A 82 3.92 -19.97 5.28
N THR A 83 4.94 -19.24 5.71
CA THR A 83 5.40 -19.22 7.11
C THR A 83 5.37 -17.81 7.68
N LEU A 84 5.33 -17.71 9.02
CA LEU A 84 5.36 -16.43 9.71
C LEU A 84 6.63 -15.63 9.40
N GLU A 85 7.77 -16.29 9.26
CA GLU A 85 9.05 -15.66 8.90
C GLU A 85 8.98 -15.02 7.51
N GLN A 86 8.37 -15.72 6.54
CA GLN A 86 8.14 -15.15 5.21
C GLN A 86 7.19 -13.95 5.28
N MET A 87 6.11 -14.05 6.06
CA MET A 87 5.19 -12.94 6.27
C MET A 87 5.88 -11.72 6.90
N GLN A 88 6.77 -11.95 7.88
CA GLN A 88 7.59 -10.90 8.50
C GLN A 88 8.56 -10.26 7.50
N GLN A 89 9.23 -11.07 6.69
CA GLN A 89 10.13 -10.58 5.64
C GLN A 89 9.40 -9.65 4.66
N TRP A 90 8.16 -9.98 4.33
CA TRP A 90 7.35 -9.21 3.39
C TRP A 90 6.43 -8.17 4.07
N ALA A 91 6.46 -8.03 5.40
CA ALA A 91 5.54 -7.21 6.16
C ALA A 91 5.40 -5.76 5.65
N PRO A 92 6.49 -5.02 5.34
CA PRO A 92 6.35 -3.66 4.79
C PRO A 92 5.61 -3.63 3.47
N ARG A 93 5.84 -4.63 2.60
CA ARG A 93 5.18 -4.72 1.30
C ARG A 93 3.74 -5.19 1.42
N ILE A 94 3.46 -6.11 2.35
CA ILE A 94 2.09 -6.51 2.71
C ILE A 94 1.29 -5.27 3.12
N LYS A 95 1.81 -4.47 4.05
CA LYS A 95 1.15 -3.23 4.47
C LYS A 95 0.90 -2.28 3.29
N ALA A 96 1.94 -2.00 2.50
CA ALA A 96 1.85 -1.07 1.38
C ALA A 96 0.77 -1.48 0.37
N ARG A 97 0.57 -2.79 0.13
CA ARG A 97 -0.32 -3.29 -0.91
C ARG A 97 -1.72 -3.71 -0.40
N SER A 98 -1.85 -4.08 0.87
CA SER A 98 -3.13 -4.53 1.43
C SER A 98 -3.79 -3.53 2.38
N VAL A 99 -3.03 -2.55 2.90
CA VAL A 99 -3.54 -1.56 3.86
C VAL A 99 -3.51 -0.16 3.27
N ASP A 100 -2.32 0.30 2.82
CA ASP A 100 -2.14 1.68 2.38
C ASP A 100 -2.71 1.92 0.97
N ALA A 101 -2.51 0.97 0.05
CA ALA A 101 -3.09 0.97 -1.29
C ALA A 101 -3.79 -0.38 -1.51
N PRO A 102 -5.06 -0.56 -1.07
CA PRO A 102 -5.71 -1.86 -0.94
C PRO A 102 -5.99 -2.55 -2.29
N ASP A 103 -4.94 -2.75 -3.09
CA ASP A 103 -4.93 -3.45 -4.36
C ASP A 103 -4.66 -4.96 -4.22
N MET A 104 -4.30 -5.40 -2.99
CA MET A 104 -4.23 -6.79 -2.60
C MET A 104 -5.22 -7.07 -1.44
N PRO A 105 -5.82 -8.25 -1.37
CA PRO A 105 -5.83 -9.32 -2.40
C PRO A 105 -6.35 -8.84 -3.75
N PHE A 106 -5.83 -9.41 -4.84
CA PHE A 106 -6.19 -8.98 -6.19
C PHE A 106 -7.72 -8.96 -6.40
N MET A 107 -8.27 -7.77 -6.74
CA MET A 107 -9.71 -7.51 -6.84
C MET A 107 -10.51 -7.90 -5.57
N ASN A 108 -9.86 -7.95 -4.43
CA ASN A 108 -10.39 -8.46 -3.15
C ASN A 108 -11.04 -9.86 -3.27
N LYS A 109 -10.46 -10.72 -4.10
CA LYS A 109 -11.00 -12.05 -4.44
C LYS A 109 -11.20 -12.94 -3.21
N THR A 110 -10.34 -12.81 -2.21
CA THR A 110 -10.43 -13.56 -0.95
C THR A 110 -11.29 -12.85 0.11
N GLN A 111 -11.95 -11.74 -0.24
CA GLN A 111 -12.87 -10.99 0.62
C GLN A 111 -12.24 -10.52 1.93
N MET A 112 -11.02 -10.00 1.86
CA MET A 112 -10.37 -9.38 3.02
C MET A 112 -11.16 -8.17 3.50
N THR A 113 -11.50 -8.14 4.80
CA THR A 113 -12.30 -7.07 5.40
C THR A 113 -11.44 -5.88 5.84
N ASP A 114 -12.08 -4.75 6.13
CA ASP A 114 -11.36 -3.56 6.62
C ASP A 114 -10.77 -3.78 8.02
N GLU A 115 -11.42 -4.58 8.85
CA GLU A 115 -10.93 -4.97 10.17
C GLU A 115 -9.68 -5.86 10.06
N GLU A 116 -9.66 -6.81 9.11
CA GLU A 116 -8.50 -7.63 8.82
C GLU A 116 -7.33 -6.79 8.30
N ARG A 117 -7.60 -5.79 7.43
CA ARG A 117 -6.60 -4.82 6.97
C ARG A 117 -6.03 -4.00 8.12
N ALA A 118 -6.89 -3.51 9.00
CA ALA A 118 -6.49 -2.76 10.18
C ALA A 118 -5.61 -3.61 11.12
N LEU A 119 -5.97 -4.87 11.35
CA LEU A 119 -5.20 -5.82 12.16
C LEU A 119 -3.80 -6.04 11.58
N VAL A 120 -3.71 -6.32 10.28
CA VAL A 120 -2.42 -6.48 9.57
C VAL A 120 -1.60 -5.18 9.64
N GLY A 121 -2.25 -4.03 9.47
CA GLY A 121 -1.60 -2.72 9.59
C GLY A 121 -0.99 -2.47 10.96
N GLN A 122 -1.71 -2.82 12.03
CA GLN A 122 -1.24 -2.71 13.41
C GLN A 122 -0.05 -3.65 13.66
N TRP A 123 -0.12 -4.90 13.21
CA TRP A 123 0.96 -5.86 13.32
C TRP A 123 2.25 -5.36 12.67
N VAL A 124 2.16 -4.83 11.43
CA VAL A 124 3.33 -4.28 10.73
C VAL A 124 3.85 -3.02 11.44
N ALA A 125 2.98 -2.14 11.93
CA ALA A 125 3.37 -0.94 12.66
C ALA A 125 4.08 -1.26 13.98
N ALA A 126 3.76 -2.40 14.61
CA ALA A 126 4.45 -2.91 15.80
C ALA A 126 5.79 -3.62 15.49
N GLY A 127 6.24 -3.62 14.23
CA GLY A 127 7.48 -4.28 13.81
C GLY A 127 7.32 -5.73 13.41
N ALA A 128 6.09 -6.16 13.12
CA ALA A 128 5.74 -7.52 12.72
C ALA A 128 6.28 -8.59 13.70
N PRO A 129 5.89 -8.52 15.00
CA PRO A 129 6.37 -9.46 16.00
C PRO A 129 5.96 -10.90 15.68
N SER A 130 6.71 -11.87 16.27
CA SER A 130 6.43 -13.32 16.16
C SER A 130 5.59 -13.85 17.34
N SER A 131 5.41 -13.05 18.37
CA SER A 131 4.64 -13.39 19.58
C SER A 131 4.16 -12.12 20.29
#